data_27787bf009e2855fd787ed0f5ad044dc
#
_entry.id   27787bf009e2855fd787ed0f5ad044dc
#
_cell.length_a   1.000
_cell.length_b   1.000
_cell.length_c   1.000
_cell.angle_alpha   90.00
_cell.angle_beta   90.00
_cell.angle_gamma   90.00
#
_symmetry.space_group_name_H-M   'P 1'
#
loop_
_entity.id
_entity.type
_entity.pdbx_description
1 polymer ?
#
loop_
_entity_poly.entity_id
_entity_poly.type
_entity_poly.pdbx_seq_one_letter_code
_entity_poly.pdbx_strand_id
1 'polypeptide(L)'
;LVAEVLESNGSSSQASICAGTLALMAGGVPIKAPVAGIAMGLISDGTNYTVLTDIQGLEDHFGDMDFKVAGTRQGITALQMDIKISGITPAILEEALAQAKVARFEILDVIESAIAEPRPELAPTAPKIDSIQIPVDKIKVVIGKGGETIDKIIAETGVTIDIDEEGLVQIFSSDQDAINRAK
;
A
#
# COMPACT_ATOMS: atom_id res chain seq x y z
N LEU A 1 -3.46 5.16 -1.28
CA LEU A 1 -3.76 3.80 -1.73
C LEU A 1 -5.24 3.66 -2.03
N VAL A 2 -5.55 3.05 -3.16
CA VAL A 2 -6.90 2.64 -3.53
C VAL A 2 -6.89 1.13 -3.66
N ALA A 3 -7.84 0.44 -3.01
CA ALA A 3 -8.00 -1.01 -3.10
C ALA A 3 -9.38 -1.33 -3.68
N GLU A 4 -9.40 -2.05 -4.79
CA GLU A 4 -10.62 -2.55 -5.42
C GLU A 4 -10.72 -4.05 -5.18
N VAL A 5 -11.85 -4.49 -4.60
CA VAL A 5 -12.11 -5.89 -4.31
C VAL A 5 -12.97 -6.45 -5.42
N LEU A 6 -12.41 -7.35 -6.23
CA LEU A 6 -13.10 -7.96 -7.37
C LEU A 6 -13.95 -9.17 -6.93
N GLU A 7 -13.48 -9.93 -5.95
CA GLU A 7 -14.15 -11.10 -5.41
C GLU A 7 -13.69 -11.34 -3.98
N SER A 8 -14.56 -11.82 -3.11
CA SER A 8 -14.26 -12.09 -1.71
C SER A 8 -15.11 -13.21 -1.13
N ASN A 9 -14.49 -14.02 -0.26
CA ASN A 9 -15.17 -14.97 0.63
C ASN A 9 -14.56 -14.91 2.03
N GLY A 10 -14.29 -13.71 2.53
CA GLY A 10 -13.65 -13.51 3.83
C GLY A 10 -13.18 -12.07 3.96
N SER A 11 -12.16 -11.82 4.77
CA SER A 11 -11.70 -10.48 5.08
C SER A 11 -10.98 -9.80 3.91
N SER A 12 -11.74 -9.06 3.10
CA SER A 12 -11.17 -8.21 2.03
C SER A 12 -10.25 -7.10 2.58
N SER A 13 -10.47 -6.63 3.81
CA SER A 13 -9.63 -5.61 4.44
C SER A 13 -8.21 -6.12 4.70
N GLN A 14 -8.05 -7.35 5.16
CA GLN A 14 -6.73 -7.92 5.41
C GLN A 14 -6.00 -8.25 4.09
N ALA A 15 -6.72 -8.71 3.08
CA ALA A 15 -6.17 -8.84 1.72
C ALA A 15 -5.70 -7.49 1.17
N SER A 16 -6.47 -6.42 1.38
CA SER A 16 -6.10 -5.05 0.96
C SER A 16 -4.83 -4.53 1.67
N ILE A 17 -4.61 -4.89 2.94
CA ILE A 17 -3.36 -4.56 3.66
C ILE A 17 -2.17 -5.26 2.99
N CYS A 18 -2.28 -6.55 2.69
CA CYS A 18 -1.22 -7.30 2.03
C CYS A 18 -0.94 -6.77 0.62
N ALA A 19 -1.99 -6.53 -0.17
CA ALA A 19 -1.88 -5.92 -1.50
C ALA A 19 -1.29 -4.50 -1.45
N GLY A 20 -1.68 -3.71 -0.45
CA GLY A 20 -1.15 -2.38 -0.20
C GLY A 20 0.35 -2.38 0.10
N THR A 21 0.82 -3.33 0.90
CA THR A 21 2.26 -3.54 1.14
C THR A 21 3.00 -3.81 -0.17
N LEU A 22 2.52 -4.77 -0.97
CA LEU A 22 3.11 -5.09 -2.28
C LEU A 22 3.11 -3.88 -3.22
N ALA A 23 2.00 -3.13 -3.28
CA ALA A 23 1.87 -1.95 -4.13
C ALA A 23 2.84 -0.83 -3.72
N LEU A 24 2.99 -0.55 -2.43
CA LEU A 24 3.94 0.44 -1.92
C LEU A 24 5.38 0.06 -2.25
N MET A 25 5.75 -1.20 -2.01
CA MET A 25 7.11 -1.69 -2.31
C MET A 25 7.39 -1.69 -3.80
N ALA A 26 6.41 -2.10 -4.63
CA ALA A 26 6.54 -2.04 -6.09
C ALA A 26 6.59 -0.61 -6.63
N GLY A 27 5.93 0.34 -5.95
CA GLY A 27 5.99 1.77 -6.24
C GLY A 27 7.24 2.48 -5.72
N GLY A 28 8.20 1.75 -5.13
CA GLY A 28 9.44 2.33 -4.63
C GLY A 28 9.28 3.16 -3.35
N VAL A 29 8.15 3.05 -2.65
CA VAL A 29 7.95 3.77 -1.38
C VAL A 29 8.81 3.11 -0.30
N PRO A 30 9.70 3.86 0.37
CA PRO A 30 10.64 3.31 1.35
C PRO A 30 9.94 3.02 2.68
N ILE A 31 9.02 2.05 2.69
CA ILE A 31 8.38 1.59 3.92
C ILE A 31 9.42 0.93 4.83
N LYS A 32 9.23 1.05 6.14
CA LYS A 32 10.18 0.53 7.14
C LYS A 32 10.26 -0.99 7.16
N ALA A 33 9.14 -1.66 6.90
CA ALA A 33 9.04 -3.11 6.83
C ALA A 33 7.71 -3.52 6.15
N PRO A 34 7.64 -4.71 5.52
CA PRO A 34 6.39 -5.26 5.02
C PRO A 34 5.38 -5.50 6.15
N VAL A 35 4.11 -5.29 5.84
CA VAL A 35 3.00 -5.54 6.75
C VAL A 35 2.08 -6.59 6.13
N ALA A 36 1.74 -7.60 6.89
CA ALA A 36 0.70 -8.56 6.54
C ALA A 36 -0.47 -8.46 7.52
N GLY A 37 -1.67 -8.72 7.03
CA GLY A 37 -2.89 -8.78 7.82
C GLY A 37 -3.52 -10.16 7.75
N ILE A 38 -4.18 -10.57 8.85
CA ILE A 38 -4.93 -11.82 8.97
C ILE A 38 -6.23 -11.57 9.73
N ALA A 39 -7.30 -12.28 9.39
CA ALA A 39 -8.55 -12.28 10.12
C ALA A 39 -8.68 -13.60 10.89
N MET A 40 -8.80 -13.46 12.19
CA MET A 40 -9.03 -14.55 13.14
C MET A 40 -10.49 -14.58 13.55
N GLY A 41 -10.99 -15.72 13.95
CA GLY A 41 -12.33 -15.89 14.50
C GLY A 41 -12.33 -16.70 15.76
N LEU A 42 -13.49 -16.72 16.41
CA LEU A 42 -13.78 -17.53 17.58
C LEU A 42 -15.16 -18.20 17.43
N ILE A 43 -15.22 -19.47 17.75
CA ILE A 43 -16.48 -20.20 17.95
C ILE A 43 -16.45 -20.83 19.33
N SER A 44 -17.53 -20.67 20.11
CA SER A 44 -17.65 -21.18 21.45
C SER A 44 -19.05 -21.77 21.71
N ASP A 45 -19.13 -22.83 22.51
CA ASP A 45 -20.39 -23.36 23.04
C ASP A 45 -20.67 -22.90 24.49
N GLY A 46 -19.87 -21.92 24.98
CA GLY A 46 -19.93 -21.41 26.35
C GLY A 46 -19.02 -22.19 27.34
N THR A 47 -18.52 -23.36 26.96
CA THR A 47 -17.58 -24.17 27.78
C THR A 47 -16.28 -24.41 27.02
N ASN A 48 -16.40 -24.80 25.76
CA ASN A 48 -15.28 -25.01 24.87
C ASN A 48 -15.23 -23.90 23.83
N TYR A 49 -14.06 -23.64 23.30
CA TYR A 49 -13.87 -22.68 22.22
C TYR A 49 -12.82 -23.17 21.23
N THR A 50 -12.88 -22.60 20.04
CA THR A 50 -11.87 -22.81 18.99
C THR A 50 -11.55 -21.45 18.35
N VAL A 51 -10.24 -21.12 18.28
CA VAL A 51 -9.75 -19.98 17.52
C VAL A 51 -9.57 -20.40 16.07
N LEU A 52 -10.16 -19.66 15.16
CA LEU A 52 -10.07 -19.88 13.71
C LEU A 52 -9.07 -18.93 13.08
N THR A 53 -8.29 -19.43 12.12
CA THR A 53 -7.34 -18.63 11.33
C THR A 53 -7.87 -18.46 9.92
N ASP A 54 -7.79 -17.23 9.38
CA ASP A 54 -8.21 -16.87 8.03
C ASP A 54 -9.69 -17.20 7.77
N ILE A 55 -10.55 -16.54 8.52
CA ILE A 55 -11.98 -16.83 8.53
C ILE A 55 -12.68 -16.52 7.21
N GLN A 56 -13.59 -17.41 6.83
CA GLN A 56 -14.51 -17.21 5.72
C GLN A 56 -15.68 -16.31 6.11
N GLY A 57 -16.44 -15.83 5.11
CA GLY A 57 -17.58 -14.96 5.34
C GLY A 57 -18.65 -15.55 6.26
N LEU A 58 -18.90 -16.87 6.23
CA LEU A 58 -19.82 -17.54 7.14
C LEU A 58 -19.27 -17.61 8.57
N GLU A 59 -17.98 -17.83 8.73
CA GLU A 59 -17.32 -17.87 10.04
C GLU A 59 -17.26 -16.47 10.67
N ASP A 60 -17.10 -15.42 9.86
CA ASP A 60 -17.24 -14.04 10.30
C ASP A 60 -18.68 -13.74 10.75
N HIS A 61 -19.69 -14.14 9.96
CA HIS A 61 -21.09 -13.83 10.24
C HIS A 61 -21.64 -14.55 11.46
N PHE A 62 -21.36 -15.84 11.60
CA PHE A 62 -21.91 -16.69 12.65
C PHE A 62 -20.96 -16.93 13.83
N GLY A 63 -19.70 -16.51 13.73
CA GLY A 63 -18.73 -16.64 14.80
C GLY A 63 -19.02 -15.72 15.99
N ASP A 64 -18.41 -16.02 17.12
CA ASP A 64 -18.58 -15.30 18.39
C ASP A 64 -17.66 -14.06 18.50
N MET A 65 -16.59 -14.03 17.73
CA MET A 65 -15.65 -12.93 17.61
C MET A 65 -15.02 -12.95 16.22
N ASP A 66 -14.82 -11.79 15.64
CA ASP A 66 -13.86 -11.57 14.58
C ASP A 66 -12.75 -10.61 15.06
N PHE A 67 -11.53 -10.94 14.69
CA PHE A 67 -10.33 -10.31 15.21
C PHE A 67 -9.31 -10.13 14.09
N LYS A 68 -9.08 -8.88 13.70
CA LYS A 68 -8.22 -8.53 12.58
C LYS A 68 -6.91 -7.97 13.09
N VAL A 69 -5.81 -8.58 12.67
CA VAL A 69 -4.47 -8.20 13.11
C VAL A 69 -3.59 -7.93 11.90
N ALA A 70 -2.97 -6.77 11.88
CA ALA A 70 -1.93 -6.45 10.92
C ALA A 70 -0.61 -6.13 11.63
N GLY A 71 0.50 -6.43 10.98
CA GLY A 71 1.81 -6.14 11.56
C GLY A 71 2.98 -6.64 10.72
N THR A 72 4.15 -6.24 11.18
CA THR A 72 5.46 -6.64 10.66
C THR A 72 5.96 -7.88 11.40
N ARG A 73 7.16 -8.36 11.08
CA ARG A 73 7.84 -9.40 11.87
C ARG A 73 8.19 -8.94 13.28
N GLN A 74 8.35 -7.63 13.49
CA GLN A 74 8.74 -7.05 14.79
C GLN A 74 7.56 -6.89 15.74
N GLY A 75 6.34 -6.64 15.20
CA GLY A 75 5.18 -6.41 16.05
C GLY A 75 3.91 -6.10 15.28
N ILE A 76 2.84 -5.94 16.05
CA ILE A 76 1.51 -5.58 15.58
C ILE A 76 1.49 -4.07 15.32
N THR A 77 0.94 -3.66 14.18
CA THR A 77 0.78 -2.26 13.78
C THR A 77 -0.67 -1.79 13.80
N ALA A 78 -1.61 -2.72 13.64
CA ALA A 78 -3.04 -2.44 13.73
C ALA A 78 -3.81 -3.65 14.23
N LEU A 79 -4.89 -3.38 14.96
CA LEU A 79 -5.78 -4.37 15.51
C LEU A 79 -7.21 -3.84 15.48
N GLN A 80 -8.14 -4.68 15.03
CA GLN A 80 -9.58 -4.45 15.11
C GLN A 80 -10.22 -5.71 15.66
N MET A 81 -11.14 -5.58 16.59
CA MET A 81 -11.88 -6.69 17.18
C MET A 81 -13.37 -6.35 17.24
N ASP A 82 -14.19 -7.30 16.86
CA ASP A 82 -15.63 -7.29 17.10
C ASP A 82 -16.01 -8.54 17.91
N ILE A 83 -16.65 -8.33 19.07
CA ILE A 83 -17.05 -9.39 19.99
C ILE A 83 -18.58 -9.42 20.00
N LYS A 84 -19.16 -10.56 19.61
CA LYS A 84 -20.60 -10.76 19.47
C LYS A 84 -21.24 -11.49 20.68
N ILE A 85 -20.42 -11.84 21.65
CA ILE A 85 -20.79 -12.50 22.92
C ILE A 85 -20.47 -11.58 24.11
N SER A 86 -20.81 -12.01 25.33
CA SER A 86 -20.66 -11.18 26.54
C SER A 86 -19.21 -10.82 26.91
N GLY A 87 -18.24 -11.32 26.17
CA GLY A 87 -16.81 -11.04 26.35
C GLY A 87 -15.98 -12.31 26.14
N ILE A 88 -14.68 -12.10 26.03
CA ILE A 88 -13.67 -13.17 25.92
C ILE A 88 -12.69 -13.06 27.08
N THR A 89 -12.05 -14.18 27.42
CA THR A 89 -11.01 -14.18 28.46
C THR A 89 -9.68 -13.70 27.92
N PRO A 90 -8.77 -13.18 28.77
CA PRO A 90 -7.39 -12.87 28.37
C PRO A 90 -6.66 -14.07 27.75
N ALA A 91 -6.94 -15.29 28.20
CA ALA A 91 -6.32 -16.50 27.66
C ALA A 91 -6.74 -16.75 26.20
N ILE A 92 -8.00 -16.53 25.84
CA ILE A 92 -8.49 -16.63 24.47
C ILE A 92 -7.79 -15.58 23.57
N LEU A 93 -7.68 -14.36 24.07
CA LEU A 93 -7.00 -13.30 23.31
C LEU A 93 -5.52 -13.60 23.11
N GLU A 94 -4.83 -14.11 24.12
CA GLU A 94 -3.41 -14.51 24.03
C GLU A 94 -3.21 -15.61 22.99
N GLU A 95 -4.08 -16.63 23.01
CA GLU A 95 -4.06 -17.73 22.03
C GLU A 95 -4.32 -17.19 20.60
N ALA A 96 -5.34 -16.35 20.43
CA ALA A 96 -5.67 -15.76 19.14
C ALA A 96 -4.52 -14.90 18.59
N LEU A 97 -3.86 -14.11 19.43
CA LEU A 97 -2.68 -13.32 19.05
C LEU A 97 -1.48 -14.20 18.66
N ALA A 98 -1.24 -15.26 19.41
CA ALA A 98 -0.17 -16.20 19.11
C ALA A 98 -0.39 -16.90 17.77
N GLN A 99 -1.62 -17.38 17.52
CA GLN A 99 -2.00 -18.02 16.26
C GLN A 99 -1.96 -17.05 15.10
N ALA A 100 -2.46 -15.80 15.27
CA ALA A 100 -2.37 -14.74 14.27
C ALA A 100 -0.93 -14.37 13.91
N LYS A 101 0.01 -14.47 14.87
CA LYS A 101 1.42 -14.23 14.60
C LYS A 101 1.99 -15.24 13.62
N VAL A 102 1.68 -16.53 13.82
CA VAL A 102 2.14 -17.61 12.92
C VAL A 102 1.60 -17.37 11.51
N ALA A 103 0.30 -17.18 11.38
CA ALA A 103 -0.33 -16.92 10.07
C ALA A 103 0.22 -15.68 9.37
N ARG A 104 0.42 -14.58 10.10
CA ARG A 104 1.02 -13.37 9.51
C ARG A 104 2.44 -13.60 9.02
N PHE A 105 3.22 -14.42 9.72
CA PHE A 105 4.59 -14.71 9.30
C PHE A 105 4.61 -15.55 8.02
N GLU A 106 3.71 -16.52 7.87
CA GLU A 106 3.56 -17.27 6.63
C GLU A 106 3.18 -16.35 5.46
N ILE A 107 2.28 -15.40 5.67
CA ILE A 107 1.92 -14.40 4.65
C ILE A 107 3.11 -13.49 4.32
N LEU A 108 3.87 -13.05 5.34
CA LEU A 108 5.07 -12.24 5.13
C LEU A 108 6.13 -13.00 4.32
N ASP A 109 6.30 -14.31 4.53
CA ASP A 109 7.21 -15.13 3.73
C ASP A 109 6.82 -15.12 2.25
N VAL A 110 5.51 -15.19 1.95
CA VAL A 110 5.00 -15.10 0.57
C VAL A 110 5.22 -13.69 -0.01
N ILE A 111 4.91 -12.64 0.74
CA ILE A 111 5.12 -11.25 0.32
C ILE A 111 6.60 -11.01 0.00
N GLU A 112 7.50 -11.39 0.91
CA GLU A 112 8.94 -11.20 0.76
C GLU A 112 9.54 -12.06 -0.36
N SER A 113 8.96 -13.23 -0.65
CA SER A 113 9.35 -14.03 -1.81
C SER A 113 8.99 -13.38 -3.14
N ALA A 114 7.93 -12.57 -3.18
CA ALA A 114 7.50 -11.84 -4.36
C ALA A 114 8.28 -10.52 -4.52
N ILE A 115 8.50 -9.80 -3.43
CA ILE A 115 9.26 -8.56 -3.38
C ILE A 115 9.90 -8.40 -1.99
N ALA A 116 11.22 -8.56 -1.92
CA ALA A 116 11.97 -8.55 -0.66
C ALA A 116 12.18 -7.14 -0.09
N GLU A 117 12.37 -6.17 -0.98
CA GLU A 117 12.67 -4.78 -0.63
C GLU A 117 11.91 -3.82 -1.57
N PRO A 118 11.61 -2.59 -1.14
CA PRO A 118 11.06 -1.58 -2.02
C PRO A 118 11.93 -1.41 -3.27
N ARG A 119 11.30 -1.35 -4.44
CA ARG A 119 12.04 -1.18 -5.69
C ARG A 119 12.80 0.15 -5.68
N PRO A 120 14.06 0.17 -6.11
CA PRO A 120 14.83 1.41 -6.20
C PRO A 120 14.30 2.35 -7.29
N GLU A 121 13.63 1.78 -8.30
CA GLU A 121 13.04 2.50 -9.42
C GLU A 121 11.58 2.13 -9.60
N LEU A 122 10.79 3.09 -10.05
CA LEU A 122 9.40 2.85 -10.43
C LEU A 122 9.31 1.90 -11.62
N ALA A 123 8.19 1.16 -11.71
CA ALA A 123 7.91 0.33 -12.87
C ALA A 123 8.05 1.14 -14.18
N PRO A 124 8.47 0.53 -15.30
CA PRO A 124 8.65 1.24 -16.56
C PRO A 124 7.40 1.99 -17.05
N THR A 125 6.23 1.48 -16.71
CA THR A 125 4.92 2.07 -17.07
C THR A 125 4.38 3.05 -16.02
N ALA A 126 5.02 3.17 -14.87
CA ALA A 126 4.56 4.10 -13.83
C ALA A 126 4.88 5.56 -14.23
N PRO A 127 3.96 6.49 -13.94
CA PRO A 127 4.25 7.91 -14.10
C PRO A 127 5.46 8.30 -13.23
N LYS A 128 6.42 8.96 -13.85
CA LYS A 128 7.61 9.51 -13.20
C LYS A 128 7.50 11.02 -13.18
N ILE A 129 8.02 11.62 -12.12
CA ILE A 129 8.04 13.07 -11.95
C ILE A 129 9.49 13.45 -11.64
N ASP A 130 10.02 14.39 -12.38
CA ASP A 130 11.29 15.02 -12.07
C ASP A 130 11.09 16.50 -11.88
N SER A 131 11.87 17.12 -11.01
CA SER A 131 11.74 18.50 -10.63
C SER A 131 13.04 19.26 -10.78
N ILE A 132 12.96 20.44 -11.37
CA ILE A 132 14.12 21.34 -11.52
C ILE A 132 13.73 22.71 -10.94
N GLN A 133 14.59 23.26 -10.09
CA GLN A 133 14.44 24.61 -9.60
C GLN A 133 15.15 25.59 -10.52
N ILE A 134 14.42 26.53 -11.10
CA ILE A 134 14.98 27.62 -11.91
C ILE A 134 14.79 28.97 -11.21
N PRO A 135 15.63 29.98 -11.49
CA PRO A 135 15.40 31.34 -11.03
C PRO A 135 14.08 31.90 -11.59
N VAL A 136 13.32 32.62 -10.77
CA VAL A 136 12.01 33.16 -11.13
C VAL A 136 12.07 34.05 -12.38
N ASP A 137 13.15 34.82 -12.57
CA ASP A 137 13.35 35.65 -13.76
C ASP A 137 13.53 34.81 -15.05
N LYS A 138 13.83 33.53 -14.94
CA LYS A 138 13.99 32.60 -16.08
C LYS A 138 12.69 31.92 -16.50
N ILE A 139 11.63 31.95 -15.67
CA ILE A 139 10.34 31.33 -16.01
C ILE A 139 9.84 31.81 -17.38
N LYS A 140 9.92 33.13 -17.65
CA LYS A 140 9.51 33.71 -18.93
C LYS A 140 10.32 33.19 -20.14
N VAL A 141 11.57 32.80 -19.91
CA VAL A 141 12.45 32.24 -20.96
C VAL A 141 12.06 30.80 -21.26
N VAL A 142 11.76 30.00 -20.23
CA VAL A 142 11.33 28.63 -20.38
C VAL A 142 9.96 28.54 -21.03
N ILE A 143 9.03 29.38 -20.64
CA ILE A 143 7.70 29.46 -21.27
C ILE A 143 7.81 29.96 -22.72
N GLY A 144 8.62 30.97 -22.95
CA GLY A 144 8.72 31.62 -24.25
C GLY A 144 7.55 32.60 -24.56
N LYS A 145 7.67 33.29 -25.70
CA LYS A 145 6.62 34.22 -26.13
C LYS A 145 5.35 33.46 -26.50
N GLY A 146 4.27 33.68 -25.70
CA GLY A 146 2.99 32.99 -25.93
C GLY A 146 3.03 31.47 -25.70
N GLY A 147 4.04 30.96 -24.98
CA GLY A 147 4.17 29.51 -24.70
C GLY A 147 5.05 28.76 -25.71
N GLU A 148 5.57 29.43 -26.75
CA GLU A 148 6.25 28.80 -27.90
C GLU A 148 7.40 27.85 -27.48
N THR A 149 8.17 28.21 -26.45
CA THR A 149 9.33 27.40 -26.04
C THR A 149 8.90 26.16 -25.30
N ILE A 150 7.98 26.27 -24.33
CA ILE A 150 7.50 25.14 -23.57
C ILE A 150 6.68 24.17 -24.45
N ASP A 151 5.88 24.69 -25.36
CA ASP A 151 5.09 23.88 -26.30
C ASP A 151 5.99 23.07 -27.24
N LYS A 152 7.12 23.68 -27.68
CA LYS A 152 8.12 23.00 -28.48
C LYS A 152 8.77 21.86 -27.70
N ILE A 153 9.17 22.08 -26.44
CA ILE A 153 9.77 21.02 -25.60
C ILE A 153 8.77 19.88 -25.44
N ILE A 154 7.51 20.18 -25.13
CA ILE A 154 6.45 19.17 -24.97
C ILE A 154 6.24 18.39 -26.27
N ALA A 155 6.18 19.09 -27.42
CA ALA A 155 5.98 18.43 -28.72
C ALA A 155 7.14 17.51 -29.12
N GLU A 156 8.38 17.90 -28.82
CA GLU A 156 9.58 17.13 -29.17
C GLU A 156 9.84 15.94 -28.24
N THR A 157 9.43 16.05 -26.98
CA THR A 157 9.74 15.04 -25.96
C THR A 157 8.55 14.17 -25.55
N GLY A 158 7.32 14.67 -25.74
CA GLY A 158 6.10 13.97 -25.31
C GLY A 158 5.87 14.01 -23.81
N VAL A 159 6.55 14.88 -23.05
CA VAL A 159 6.36 15.06 -21.62
C VAL A 159 5.22 16.05 -21.33
N THR A 160 4.74 16.06 -20.09
CA THR A 160 3.93 17.17 -19.55
C THR A 160 4.82 18.01 -18.65
N ILE A 161 4.72 19.33 -18.73
CA ILE A 161 5.51 20.25 -17.90
C ILE A 161 4.57 21.19 -17.16
N ASP A 162 4.81 21.35 -15.86
CA ASP A 162 4.17 22.35 -15.01
C ASP A 162 5.24 23.24 -14.37
N ILE A 163 4.95 24.53 -14.24
CA ILE A 163 5.88 25.52 -13.68
C ILE A 163 5.10 26.40 -12.72
N ASP A 164 5.52 26.44 -11.46
CA ASP A 164 4.93 27.32 -10.46
C ASP A 164 5.57 28.74 -10.47
N GLU A 165 4.97 29.62 -9.67
CA GLU A 165 5.43 31.02 -9.56
C GLU A 165 6.77 31.17 -8.85
N GLU A 166 7.21 30.13 -8.12
CA GLU A 166 8.49 30.08 -7.41
C GLU A 166 9.63 29.53 -8.27
N GLY A 167 9.32 29.07 -9.48
CA GLY A 167 10.28 28.53 -10.43
C GLY A 167 10.55 27.03 -10.28
N LEU A 168 9.67 26.30 -9.60
CA LEU A 168 9.71 24.84 -9.59
C LEU A 168 9.11 24.33 -10.90
N VAL A 169 9.94 23.72 -11.73
CA VAL A 169 9.53 23.05 -12.96
C VAL A 169 9.36 21.56 -12.70
N GLN A 170 8.17 21.04 -12.90
CA GLN A 170 7.85 19.64 -12.78
C GLN A 170 7.63 19.01 -14.16
N ILE A 171 8.32 17.91 -14.45
CA ILE A 171 8.29 17.23 -15.73
C ILE A 171 7.74 15.83 -15.50
N PHE A 172 6.68 15.47 -16.20
CA PHE A 172 5.94 14.21 -16.03
C PHE A 172 6.02 13.38 -17.30
N SER A 173 6.39 12.10 -17.14
CA SER A 173 6.32 11.10 -18.21
C SER A 173 6.44 9.68 -17.63
N SER A 174 5.98 8.67 -18.34
CA SER A 174 6.35 7.27 -18.06
C SER A 174 7.74 6.91 -18.61
N ASP A 175 8.26 7.71 -19.55
CA ASP A 175 9.57 7.52 -20.18
C ASP A 175 10.63 8.43 -19.54
N GLN A 176 11.61 7.82 -18.86
CA GLN A 176 12.72 8.55 -18.22
C GLN A 176 13.61 9.26 -19.24
N ASP A 177 13.80 8.69 -20.44
CA ASP A 177 14.61 9.31 -21.48
C ASP A 177 13.91 10.56 -22.05
N ALA A 178 12.59 10.54 -22.13
CA ALA A 178 11.82 11.73 -22.48
C ALA A 178 12.01 12.85 -21.45
N ILE A 179 11.95 12.53 -20.14
CA ILE A 179 12.22 13.50 -19.07
C ILE A 179 13.64 14.05 -19.18
N ASN A 180 14.64 13.19 -19.42
CA ASN A 180 16.03 13.62 -19.53
C ASN A 180 16.27 14.53 -20.76
N ARG A 181 15.54 14.30 -21.86
CA ARG A 181 15.61 15.19 -23.03
C ARG A 181 14.92 16.52 -22.83
N ALA A 182 13.88 16.56 -21.98
CA ALA A 182 13.16 17.80 -21.68
C ALA A 182 13.92 18.74 -20.74
N LYS A 183 14.86 18.21 -19.94
CA LYS A 183 15.76 18.97 -19.06
C LYS A 183 16.82 19.71 -19.86
#